data_c0e563060ec1d5d76683e568c19656da
#
_entry.id   c0e563060ec1d5d76683e568c19656da
#
_cell.length_a   1.000
_cell.length_b   1.000
_cell.length_c   1.000
_cell.angle_alpha   90.00
_cell.angle_beta   90.00
_cell.angle_gamma   90.00
#
_symmetry.space_group_name_H-M   'P 1'
#
loop_
_entity.id
_entity.type
_entity.pdbx_description
1 polymer ?
#
loop_
_entity_poly.entity_id
_entity_poly.type
_entity_poly.pdbx_seq_one_letter_code
_entity_poly.pdbx_strand_id
1 'polypeptide(L)'
;MKVVISGLGAISALGQNVEEIWDSVITGGSRYTERLEELPTDLRGLTARVDPSIYESVPPRLRAQMDISTQQAVVAAQECLDNSDLQKRLQPAQIGVYSGNSLGGFEFTHREFRKLWESGNPRSVSVYESFAWFYAVTTGQISIKFGLKGPARSLVAGASSGLDALGVAHDAITEGLPGAIAGGADSALDPWGYSGLSSLGDVSHVTDPQKAYLPFCVEAQGYVPGEGGAMLALEGYEAPSRDCVVIKGHARTFNGRSELASEGLARCIRLACERADMPFSKVDAAFMDAWGTLHWDASEHYAVTSTIGPEARMVAPSIGMGRLFSANGPMNAVLAVKSLETGILPGTSITGGELRWPDNFTTLPQEHGSLRNILILGRSPDGYNSALVLGFND
;
A
#
# COMPACT_ATOMS: atom_id res chain seq x y z
N MET A 1 12.38 20.97 10.86
CA MET A 1 12.78 20.11 9.71
C MET A 1 11.52 19.61 9.04
N LYS A 2 11.44 19.65 7.71
CA LYS A 2 10.35 19.08 6.89
C LYS A 2 10.82 17.80 6.24
N VAL A 3 9.92 16.83 6.07
CA VAL A 3 10.23 15.55 5.43
C VAL A 3 9.69 15.55 4.01
N VAL A 4 10.60 15.64 3.05
CA VAL A 4 10.33 15.70 1.61
C VAL A 4 10.29 14.30 1.01
N ILE A 5 9.39 14.06 0.07
CA ILE A 5 9.39 12.86 -0.76
C ILE A 5 10.26 13.18 -1.99
N SER A 6 11.39 12.47 -2.13
CA SER A 6 12.41 12.74 -3.14
C SER A 6 12.51 11.66 -4.22
N GLY A 7 11.78 10.56 -4.07
CA GLY A 7 11.74 9.48 -5.05
C GLY A 7 10.58 8.54 -4.80
N LEU A 8 10.09 7.95 -5.87
CA LEU A 8 8.95 7.01 -5.88
C LEU A 8 9.36 5.73 -6.60
N GLY A 9 8.83 4.61 -6.15
CA GLY A 9 8.92 3.35 -6.86
C GLY A 9 7.73 2.46 -6.52
N ALA A 10 7.15 1.83 -7.53
CA ALA A 10 5.96 1.01 -7.36
C ALA A 10 5.83 -0.05 -8.45
N ILE A 11 5.28 -1.20 -8.08
CA ILE A 11 4.85 -2.25 -9.00
C ILE A 11 3.49 -2.81 -8.60
N SER A 12 2.67 -3.12 -9.57
CA SER A 12 1.34 -3.73 -9.36
C SER A 12 0.87 -4.46 -10.63
N ALA A 13 -0.32 -5.01 -10.59
CA ALA A 13 -0.96 -5.56 -11.77
C ALA A 13 -1.15 -4.52 -12.89
N LEU A 14 -1.23 -3.23 -12.57
CA LEU A 14 -1.45 -2.15 -13.54
C LEU A 14 -0.19 -1.65 -14.23
N GLY A 15 0.99 -1.92 -13.68
CA GLY A 15 2.26 -1.47 -14.28
C GLY A 15 3.48 -1.95 -13.52
N GLN A 16 4.62 -1.88 -14.20
CA GLN A 16 5.92 -2.30 -13.70
C GLN A 16 6.75 -1.16 -13.10
N ASN A 17 6.23 0.07 -13.17
CA ASN A 17 6.82 1.29 -12.63
C ASN A 17 5.72 2.32 -12.32
N VAL A 18 6.10 3.40 -11.66
CA VAL A 18 5.17 4.46 -11.22
C VAL A 18 4.40 5.08 -12.38
N GLU A 19 5.06 5.36 -13.52
CA GLU A 19 4.42 6.04 -14.64
C GLU A 19 3.39 5.13 -15.33
N GLU A 20 3.70 3.86 -15.56
CA GLU A 20 2.73 2.90 -16.12
C GLU A 20 1.51 2.71 -15.21
N ILE A 21 1.73 2.65 -13.88
CA ILE A 21 0.64 2.55 -12.90
C ILE A 21 -0.21 3.82 -12.95
N TRP A 22 0.42 5.00 -12.96
CA TRP A 22 -0.28 6.28 -13.02
C TRP A 22 -1.15 6.39 -14.28
N ASP A 23 -0.57 6.11 -15.45
CA ASP A 23 -1.28 6.14 -16.73
C ASP A 23 -2.47 5.17 -16.75
N SER A 24 -2.28 3.97 -16.19
CA SER A 24 -3.37 2.98 -16.07
C SER A 24 -4.47 3.47 -15.12
N VAL A 25 -4.12 4.08 -14.00
CA VAL A 25 -5.09 4.57 -13.00
C VAL A 25 -5.91 5.73 -13.56
N ILE A 26 -5.29 6.71 -14.24
CA ILE A 26 -6.02 7.85 -14.81
C ILE A 26 -6.86 7.47 -16.04
N THR A 27 -6.61 6.33 -16.67
CA THR A 27 -7.45 5.78 -17.75
C THR A 27 -8.53 4.80 -17.25
N GLY A 28 -8.63 4.59 -15.94
CA GLY A 28 -9.62 3.68 -15.35
C GLY A 28 -9.27 2.21 -15.52
N GLY A 29 -7.97 1.88 -15.63
CA GLY A 29 -7.51 0.52 -15.80
C GLY A 29 -7.84 -0.39 -14.62
N SER A 30 -8.21 -1.63 -14.92
CA SER A 30 -8.28 -2.73 -13.96
C SER A 30 -7.72 -4.00 -14.58
N ARG A 31 -6.98 -4.78 -13.79
CA ARG A 31 -6.38 -6.04 -14.26
C ARG A 31 -6.65 -7.15 -13.28
N TYR A 32 -7.87 -7.67 -13.35
CA TYR A 32 -8.25 -8.85 -12.61
C TYR A 32 -8.18 -10.07 -13.53
N THR A 33 -7.46 -11.10 -13.12
CA THR A 33 -7.32 -12.36 -13.85
C THR A 33 -8.00 -13.48 -13.11
N GLU A 34 -8.56 -14.43 -13.85
CA GLU A 34 -9.08 -15.65 -13.27
C GLU A 34 -7.96 -16.40 -12.58
N ARG A 35 -8.33 -17.08 -11.47
CA ARG A 35 -7.30 -17.65 -10.63
C ARG A 35 -7.23 -19.17 -10.66
N LEU A 36 -6.22 -19.60 -9.96
CA LEU A 36 -5.64 -20.92 -9.80
C LEU A 36 -6.65 -22.05 -9.89
N GLU A 37 -6.51 -22.85 -10.94
CA GLU A 37 -7.29 -24.06 -11.18
C GLU A 37 -7.11 -25.10 -10.04
N GLU A 38 -6.02 -25.01 -9.28
CA GLU A 38 -5.67 -25.88 -8.17
C GLU A 38 -6.61 -25.77 -6.96
N LEU A 39 -7.43 -24.74 -6.87
CA LEU A 39 -8.37 -24.57 -5.76
C LEU A 39 -9.76 -25.13 -6.07
N PRO A 40 -10.49 -25.56 -5.01
CA PRO A 40 -11.91 -25.89 -5.11
C PRO A 40 -12.71 -24.80 -5.81
N THR A 41 -13.73 -25.17 -6.58
CA THR A 41 -14.48 -24.24 -7.43
C THR A 41 -15.18 -23.14 -6.64
N ASP A 42 -15.62 -23.42 -5.44
CA ASP A 42 -16.26 -22.49 -4.51
C ASP A 42 -15.30 -21.46 -3.90
N LEU A 43 -14.00 -21.72 -3.94
CA LEU A 43 -12.97 -20.78 -3.51
C LEU A 43 -12.36 -19.98 -4.66
N ARG A 44 -12.75 -20.22 -5.90
CA ARG A 44 -12.23 -19.49 -7.06
C ARG A 44 -12.82 -18.08 -7.11
N GLY A 45 -11.96 -17.11 -7.32
CA GLY A 45 -12.32 -15.72 -7.54
C GLY A 45 -11.26 -15.06 -8.42
N LEU A 46 -11.35 -13.78 -8.64
CA LEU A 46 -10.34 -13.06 -9.39
C LEU A 46 -9.14 -12.67 -8.51
N THR A 47 -8.01 -12.44 -9.13
CA THR A 47 -6.79 -11.90 -8.50
C THR A 47 -6.20 -10.80 -9.37
N ALA A 48 -5.42 -9.91 -8.78
CA ALA A 48 -4.64 -8.91 -9.51
C ALA A 48 -3.14 -9.20 -9.33
N ARG A 49 -2.52 -9.82 -10.35
CA ARG A 49 -1.12 -10.26 -10.32
C ARG A 49 -0.19 -9.30 -11.02
N VAL A 50 0.99 -9.12 -10.44
CA VAL A 50 2.13 -8.47 -11.08
C VAL A 50 2.63 -9.33 -12.25
N ASP A 51 3.01 -8.71 -13.36
CA ASP A 51 3.64 -9.43 -14.45
C ASP A 51 4.97 -10.04 -13.99
N PRO A 52 5.15 -11.36 -14.04
CA PRO A 52 6.33 -12.02 -13.51
C PRO A 52 7.63 -11.67 -14.22
N SER A 53 7.59 -11.09 -15.44
CA SER A 53 8.79 -10.64 -16.17
C SER A 53 9.59 -9.59 -15.41
N ILE A 54 8.93 -8.79 -14.55
CA ILE A 54 9.60 -7.76 -13.73
C ILE A 54 10.66 -8.34 -12.79
N TYR A 55 10.44 -9.58 -12.33
CA TYR A 55 11.37 -10.24 -11.39
C TYR A 55 12.68 -10.68 -12.05
N GLU A 56 12.79 -10.65 -13.38
CA GLU A 56 14.05 -10.90 -14.09
C GLU A 56 15.12 -9.84 -13.76
N SER A 57 14.70 -8.66 -13.35
CA SER A 57 15.57 -7.60 -12.83
C SER A 57 16.26 -7.95 -11.50
N VAL A 58 15.70 -8.90 -10.73
CA VAL A 58 16.30 -9.41 -9.49
C VAL A 58 17.22 -10.59 -9.81
N PRO A 59 18.51 -10.55 -9.42
CA PRO A 59 19.45 -11.63 -9.71
C PRO A 59 18.93 -13.00 -9.24
N PRO A 60 19.07 -14.07 -10.05
CA PRO A 60 18.48 -15.40 -9.73
C PRO A 60 18.90 -15.95 -8.36
N ARG A 61 20.13 -15.69 -7.93
CA ARG A 61 20.63 -16.10 -6.60
C ARG A 61 19.86 -15.43 -5.46
N LEU A 62 19.46 -14.17 -5.64
CA LEU A 62 18.64 -13.45 -4.65
C LEU A 62 17.20 -13.90 -4.68
N ARG A 63 16.62 -14.07 -5.88
CA ARG A 63 15.26 -14.60 -6.03
C ARG A 63 15.04 -15.93 -5.31
N ALA A 64 16.06 -16.81 -5.36
CA ALA A 64 15.99 -18.11 -4.69
C ALA A 64 15.92 -18.02 -3.15
N GLN A 65 16.17 -16.86 -2.57
CA GLN A 65 16.21 -16.62 -1.13
C GLN A 65 15.04 -15.76 -0.63
N MET A 66 14.17 -15.31 -1.53
CA MET A 66 13.13 -14.32 -1.23
C MET A 66 11.75 -14.86 -1.60
N ASP A 67 10.77 -14.54 -0.76
CA ASP A 67 9.38 -14.62 -1.16
C ASP A 67 9.06 -13.61 -2.26
N ILE A 68 7.96 -13.80 -2.98
CA ILE A 68 7.53 -12.91 -4.05
C ILE A 68 7.28 -11.48 -3.53
N SER A 69 6.70 -11.32 -2.36
CA SER A 69 6.47 -10.02 -1.71
C SER A 69 7.78 -9.26 -1.46
N THR A 70 8.82 -9.98 -1.02
CA THR A 70 10.16 -9.39 -0.85
C THR A 70 10.78 -8.98 -2.18
N GLN A 71 10.58 -9.76 -3.26
CA GLN A 71 11.03 -9.40 -4.60
C GLN A 71 10.33 -8.12 -5.09
N GLN A 72 9.04 -7.99 -4.86
CA GLN A 72 8.24 -6.80 -5.18
C GLN A 72 8.78 -5.56 -4.47
N ALA A 73 9.03 -5.67 -3.17
CA ALA A 73 9.61 -4.58 -2.37
C ALA A 73 11.00 -4.17 -2.89
N VAL A 74 11.82 -5.15 -3.29
CA VAL A 74 13.16 -4.90 -3.84
C VAL A 74 13.11 -4.19 -5.19
N VAL A 75 12.17 -4.56 -6.06
CA VAL A 75 11.96 -3.89 -7.36
C VAL A 75 11.47 -2.45 -7.16
N ALA A 76 10.45 -2.25 -6.32
CA ALA A 76 9.97 -0.92 -5.99
C ALA A 76 11.05 -0.04 -5.32
N ALA A 77 11.88 -0.64 -4.44
CA ALA A 77 13.00 0.09 -3.83
C ALA A 77 14.09 0.46 -4.85
N GLN A 78 14.34 -0.37 -5.87
CA GLN A 78 15.27 -0.04 -6.96
C GLN A 78 14.81 1.21 -7.71
N GLU A 79 13.57 1.20 -8.21
CA GLU A 79 13.00 2.35 -8.92
C GLU A 79 13.00 3.62 -8.03
N CYS A 80 12.61 3.49 -6.78
CA CYS A 80 12.60 4.58 -5.81
C CYS A 80 13.99 5.21 -5.63
N LEU A 81 15.03 4.39 -5.53
CA LEU A 81 16.42 4.86 -5.39
C LEU A 81 16.96 5.43 -6.69
N ASP A 82 16.61 4.87 -7.84
CA ASP A 82 17.02 5.37 -9.16
C ASP A 82 16.40 6.75 -9.46
N ASN A 83 15.17 6.98 -8.98
CA ASN A 83 14.43 8.24 -9.13
C ASN A 83 14.78 9.28 -8.05
N SER A 84 15.61 8.92 -7.07
CA SER A 84 16.10 9.82 -6.03
C SER A 84 17.61 9.98 -6.11
N ASP A 85 18.13 11.12 -5.66
CA ASP A 85 19.57 11.30 -5.47
C ASP A 85 20.06 10.88 -4.07
N LEU A 86 19.26 10.11 -3.34
CA LEU A 86 19.50 9.79 -1.94
C LEU A 86 20.89 9.18 -1.70
N GLN A 87 21.24 8.13 -2.46
CA GLN A 87 22.52 7.45 -2.34
C GLN A 87 23.72 8.25 -2.89
N LYS A 88 23.48 9.29 -3.70
CA LYS A 88 24.54 10.19 -4.17
C LYS A 88 24.89 11.25 -3.13
N ARG A 89 23.92 11.65 -2.30
CA ARG A 89 24.06 12.72 -1.30
C ARG A 89 24.38 12.22 0.09
N LEU A 90 23.86 11.04 0.47
CA LEU A 90 23.95 10.51 1.83
C LEU A 90 24.87 9.29 1.90
N GLN A 91 25.58 9.17 3.01
CA GLN A 91 26.36 7.97 3.30
C GLN A 91 25.42 6.80 3.64
N PRO A 92 25.82 5.54 3.37
CA PRO A 92 24.99 4.38 3.66
C PRO A 92 24.41 4.30 5.09
N ALA A 93 25.16 4.73 6.10
CA ALA A 93 24.74 4.75 7.49
C ALA A 93 23.69 5.85 7.82
N GLN A 94 23.48 6.78 6.90
CA GLN A 94 22.53 7.89 7.03
C GLN A 94 21.15 7.57 6.38
N ILE A 95 21.03 6.42 5.70
CA ILE A 95 19.82 6.02 5.00
C ILE A 95 19.19 4.84 5.74
N GLY A 96 18.01 5.07 6.32
CA GLY A 96 17.22 4.04 6.99
C GLY A 96 16.33 3.25 6.02
N VAL A 97 15.87 2.08 6.46
CA VAL A 97 14.91 1.24 5.72
C VAL A 97 13.73 0.89 6.61
N TYR A 98 12.52 1.28 6.20
CA TYR A 98 11.29 1.03 6.94
C TYR A 98 10.30 0.33 6.03
N SER A 99 9.94 -0.92 6.31
CA SER A 99 8.99 -1.63 5.49
C SER A 99 7.83 -2.21 6.30
N GLY A 100 6.62 -2.08 5.75
CA GLY A 100 5.44 -2.78 6.21
C GLY A 100 5.29 -4.12 5.52
N ASN A 101 4.84 -5.11 6.26
CA ASN A 101 4.43 -6.41 5.75
C ASN A 101 3.30 -6.95 6.63
N SER A 102 2.26 -7.51 6.05
CA SER A 102 1.12 -8.05 6.81
C SER A 102 0.92 -9.54 6.64
N LEU A 103 1.36 -10.10 5.53
CA LEU A 103 1.07 -11.48 5.15
C LEU A 103 2.27 -12.43 5.34
N GLY A 104 3.50 -11.91 5.34
CA GLY A 104 4.70 -12.75 5.37
C GLY A 104 4.99 -13.43 4.03
N GLY A 105 5.80 -14.48 4.04
CA GLY A 105 6.27 -15.18 2.86
C GLY A 105 5.44 -16.44 2.54
N PHE A 106 4.17 -16.29 2.20
CA PHE A 106 3.27 -17.41 1.96
C PHE A 106 3.67 -18.28 0.78
N GLU A 107 4.01 -17.69 -0.36
CA GLU A 107 4.34 -18.43 -1.57
C GLU A 107 5.62 -19.25 -1.41
N PHE A 108 6.64 -18.65 -0.80
CA PHE A 108 7.90 -19.35 -0.52
C PHE A 108 7.66 -20.55 0.40
N THR A 109 6.97 -20.33 1.52
CA THR A 109 6.66 -21.36 2.51
C THR A 109 5.82 -22.49 1.93
N HIS A 110 4.76 -22.18 1.16
CA HIS A 110 3.94 -23.18 0.49
C HIS A 110 4.77 -24.03 -0.47
N ARG A 111 5.59 -23.41 -1.30
CA ARG A 111 6.48 -24.11 -2.25
C ARG A 111 7.44 -25.07 -1.54
N GLU A 112 8.04 -24.65 -0.44
CA GLU A 112 9.00 -25.47 0.30
C GLU A 112 8.30 -26.61 1.07
N PHE A 113 7.16 -26.35 1.69
CA PHE A 113 6.39 -27.39 2.38
C PHE A 113 5.74 -28.38 1.41
N ARG A 114 5.35 -27.97 0.21
CA ARG A 114 4.91 -28.86 -0.85
C ARG A 114 5.99 -29.92 -1.16
N LYS A 115 7.26 -29.50 -1.32
CA LYS A 115 8.39 -30.43 -1.50
C LYS A 115 8.53 -31.40 -0.33
N LEU A 116 8.33 -30.93 0.91
CA LEU A 116 8.34 -31.78 2.08
C LEU A 116 7.24 -32.84 2.04
N TRP A 117 6.02 -32.44 1.75
CA TRP A 117 4.86 -33.35 1.73
C TRP A 117 4.93 -34.36 0.59
N GLU A 118 5.37 -33.94 -0.59
CA GLU A 118 5.50 -34.82 -1.77
C GLU A 118 6.65 -35.83 -1.60
N SER A 119 7.78 -35.42 -1.02
CA SER A 119 8.97 -36.30 -0.89
C SER A 119 9.04 -37.05 0.43
N GLY A 120 8.32 -36.58 1.47
CA GLY A 120 8.47 -37.07 2.85
C GLY A 120 9.86 -36.83 3.45
N ASN A 121 10.69 -36.03 2.79
CA ASN A 121 12.10 -35.82 3.17
C ASN A 121 12.35 -34.38 3.63
N PRO A 122 12.66 -34.12 4.93
CA PRO A 122 12.96 -32.78 5.42
C PRO A 122 14.14 -32.09 4.72
N ARG A 123 15.04 -32.85 4.10
CA ARG A 123 16.19 -32.29 3.35
C ARG A 123 15.78 -31.67 2.00
N SER A 124 14.54 -31.88 1.54
CA SER A 124 14.03 -31.23 0.34
C SER A 124 13.68 -29.75 0.56
N VAL A 125 13.45 -29.36 1.80
CA VAL A 125 13.15 -27.98 2.18
C VAL A 125 14.39 -27.11 2.10
N SER A 126 14.28 -25.95 1.47
CA SER A 126 15.37 -24.98 1.38
C SER A 126 15.78 -24.46 2.75
N VAL A 127 17.08 -24.28 2.98
CA VAL A 127 17.59 -23.63 4.19
C VAL A 127 17.08 -22.20 4.35
N TYR A 128 16.69 -21.56 3.25
CA TYR A 128 16.13 -20.21 3.25
C TYR A 128 14.73 -20.14 3.85
N GLU A 129 14.01 -21.26 3.99
CA GLU A 129 12.72 -21.31 4.72
C GLU A 129 12.87 -20.81 6.16
N SER A 130 14.04 -20.94 6.77
CA SER A 130 14.30 -20.45 8.11
C SER A 130 14.04 -18.95 8.30
N PHE A 131 14.02 -18.15 7.23
CA PHE A 131 13.80 -16.73 7.29
C PHE A 131 12.89 -16.16 6.17
N ALA A 132 12.74 -16.84 5.03
CA ALA A 132 12.01 -16.27 3.87
C ALA A 132 10.53 -15.96 4.14
N TRP A 133 9.91 -16.65 5.09
CA TRP A 133 8.54 -16.39 5.55
C TRP A 133 8.41 -15.24 6.53
N PHE A 134 9.53 -14.78 7.11
CA PHE A 134 9.53 -13.88 8.26
C PHE A 134 9.40 -12.42 7.83
N TYR A 135 8.53 -11.65 8.48
CA TYR A 135 8.20 -10.26 8.13
C TYR A 135 9.41 -9.31 8.01
N ALA A 136 10.47 -9.54 8.78
CA ALA A 136 11.65 -8.66 8.77
C ALA A 136 12.58 -8.88 7.58
N VAL A 137 12.39 -9.95 6.80
CA VAL A 137 13.27 -10.29 5.67
C VAL A 137 13.25 -9.21 4.60
N THR A 138 12.09 -8.66 4.28
CA THR A 138 11.93 -7.60 3.29
C THR A 138 12.84 -6.40 3.61
N THR A 139 12.80 -5.90 4.84
CA THR A 139 13.68 -4.81 5.31
C THR A 139 15.16 -5.17 5.18
N GLY A 140 15.53 -6.39 5.61
CA GLY A 140 16.90 -6.89 5.55
C GLY A 140 17.43 -7.04 4.12
N GLN A 141 16.62 -7.60 3.22
CA GLN A 141 17.02 -7.81 1.82
C GLN A 141 17.21 -6.49 1.05
N ILE A 142 16.35 -5.50 1.30
CA ILE A 142 16.51 -4.15 0.77
C ILE A 142 17.84 -3.56 1.28
N SER A 143 18.09 -3.61 2.59
CA SER A 143 19.33 -3.09 3.19
C SER A 143 20.58 -3.75 2.60
N ILE A 144 20.57 -5.08 2.45
CA ILE A 144 21.69 -5.86 1.90
C ILE A 144 21.91 -5.52 0.42
N LYS A 145 20.85 -5.56 -0.40
CA LYS A 145 20.96 -5.34 -1.84
C LYS A 145 21.50 -3.95 -2.18
N PHE A 146 21.02 -2.93 -1.49
CA PHE A 146 21.38 -1.54 -1.78
C PHE A 146 22.51 -0.99 -0.89
N GLY A 147 23.04 -1.82 0.01
CA GLY A 147 24.14 -1.44 0.90
C GLY A 147 23.76 -0.38 1.92
N LEU A 148 22.46 -0.24 2.27
CA LEU A 148 21.97 0.72 3.23
C LEU A 148 22.27 0.23 4.66
N LYS A 149 22.85 1.10 5.50
CA LYS A 149 23.35 0.73 6.83
C LYS A 149 22.78 1.58 7.96
N GLY A 150 21.79 2.43 7.65
CA GLY A 150 21.04 3.19 8.65
C GLY A 150 20.09 2.30 9.45
N PRO A 151 19.26 2.91 10.33
CA PRO A 151 18.24 2.19 11.08
C PRO A 151 17.30 1.40 10.16
N ALA A 152 16.99 0.16 10.55
CA ALA A 152 16.11 -0.70 9.79
C ALA A 152 14.97 -1.21 10.69
N ARG A 153 13.70 -1.06 10.25
CA ARG A 153 12.52 -1.50 11.00
C ARG A 153 11.47 -2.13 10.10
N SER A 154 10.94 -3.25 10.55
CA SER A 154 9.77 -3.88 9.94
C SER A 154 8.53 -3.59 10.79
N LEU A 155 7.48 -3.11 10.15
CA LEU A 155 6.21 -2.76 10.78
C LEU A 155 5.19 -3.86 10.47
N VAL A 156 4.51 -4.34 11.51
CA VAL A 156 3.47 -5.37 11.40
C VAL A 156 2.23 -4.86 12.15
N ALA A 157 1.32 -4.26 11.41
CA ALA A 157 0.07 -3.69 11.89
C ALA A 157 -1.08 -4.01 10.90
N GLY A 158 -1.14 -5.28 10.46
CA GLY A 158 -2.07 -5.72 9.43
C GLY A 158 -1.88 -4.92 8.12
N ALA A 159 -2.94 -4.69 7.40
CA ALA A 159 -2.90 -3.99 6.10
C ALA A 159 -2.45 -2.51 6.20
N SER A 160 -2.43 -1.89 7.40
CA SER A 160 -1.94 -0.52 7.59
C SER A 160 -0.41 -0.42 7.71
N SER A 161 0.30 -1.55 7.77
CA SER A 161 1.74 -1.63 8.07
C SER A 161 2.62 -0.74 7.20
N GLY A 162 2.36 -0.68 5.90
CA GLY A 162 3.18 0.11 4.98
C GLY A 162 2.97 1.62 5.16
N LEU A 163 1.74 2.06 5.43
CA LEU A 163 1.46 3.46 5.74
C LEU A 163 2.09 3.85 7.09
N ASP A 164 2.06 2.93 8.06
CA ASP A 164 2.76 3.08 9.33
C ASP A 164 4.28 3.21 9.14
N ALA A 165 4.84 2.48 8.17
CA ALA A 165 6.27 2.56 7.86
C ALA A 165 6.68 3.96 7.37
N LEU A 166 5.84 4.62 6.54
CA LEU A 166 6.05 6.01 6.13
C LEU A 166 6.04 6.96 7.33
N GLY A 167 5.07 6.78 8.24
CA GLY A 167 4.98 7.60 9.46
C GLY A 167 6.16 7.40 10.41
N VAL A 168 6.64 6.16 10.59
CA VAL A 168 7.82 5.88 11.45
C VAL A 168 9.11 6.42 10.82
N ALA A 169 9.24 6.34 9.50
CA ALA A 169 10.38 6.93 8.80
C ALA A 169 10.36 8.46 8.91
N HIS A 170 9.18 9.09 8.80
CA HIS A 170 9.00 10.53 9.07
C HIS A 170 9.49 10.91 10.47
N ASP A 171 9.06 10.17 11.51
CA ASP A 171 9.49 10.45 12.89
C ASP A 171 11.02 10.34 13.03
N ALA A 172 11.62 9.27 12.49
CA ALA A 172 13.06 9.08 12.54
C ALA A 172 13.83 10.23 11.86
N ILE A 173 13.30 10.75 10.74
CA ILE A 173 13.92 11.89 10.03
C ILE A 173 13.76 13.17 10.84
N THR A 174 12.62 13.42 11.44
CA THR A 174 12.42 14.58 12.30
C THR A 174 13.29 14.53 13.56
N GLU A 175 13.67 13.34 14.02
CA GLU A 175 14.59 13.08 15.11
C GLU A 175 16.08 13.14 14.70
N GLY A 176 16.37 13.39 13.41
CA GLY A 176 17.73 13.65 12.93
C GLY A 176 18.33 12.61 11.98
N LEU A 177 17.58 11.60 11.55
CA LEU A 177 18.02 10.71 10.46
C LEU A 177 17.98 11.50 9.14
N PRO A 178 19.08 11.58 8.35
CA PRO A 178 19.09 12.38 7.13
C PRO A 178 18.14 11.92 6.04
N GLY A 179 17.94 10.60 5.89
CA GLY A 179 17.03 10.06 4.89
C GLY A 179 16.65 8.62 5.13
N ALA A 180 15.60 8.17 4.45
CA ALA A 180 15.12 6.80 4.52
C ALA A 180 14.41 6.39 3.23
N ILE A 181 14.31 5.09 2.99
CA ILE A 181 13.30 4.52 2.10
C ILE A 181 12.25 3.81 2.94
N ALA A 182 10.99 4.05 2.62
CA ALA A 182 9.88 3.52 3.39
C ALA A 182 8.70 3.13 2.50
N GLY A 183 7.97 2.08 2.89
CA GLY A 183 6.82 1.60 2.13
C GLY A 183 6.36 0.22 2.57
N GLY A 184 5.82 -0.58 1.64
CA GLY A 184 5.34 -1.93 1.92
C GLY A 184 5.17 -2.77 0.67
N ALA A 185 5.13 -4.08 0.87
CA ALA A 185 4.82 -5.05 -0.17
C ALA A 185 4.20 -6.30 0.45
N ASP A 186 3.20 -6.86 -0.21
CA ASP A 186 2.56 -8.12 0.16
C ASP A 186 2.14 -8.91 -1.06
N SER A 187 2.15 -10.23 -0.92
CA SER A 187 1.55 -11.19 -1.84
C SER A 187 1.08 -12.42 -1.06
N ALA A 188 -0.11 -12.92 -1.38
CA ALA A 188 -0.64 -14.19 -0.89
C ALA A 188 -1.55 -14.82 -1.96
N LEU A 189 -1.10 -14.79 -3.22
CA LEU A 189 -1.86 -15.24 -4.37
C LEU A 189 -1.54 -16.71 -4.78
N ASP A 190 -0.69 -17.38 -4.03
CA ASP A 190 -0.53 -18.82 -4.12
C ASP A 190 -1.77 -19.55 -3.52
N PRO A 191 -2.00 -20.84 -3.83
CA PRO A 191 -3.18 -21.57 -3.35
C PRO A 191 -3.36 -21.56 -1.83
N TRP A 192 -2.28 -21.63 -1.08
CA TRP A 192 -2.34 -21.66 0.38
C TRP A 192 -2.68 -20.29 0.97
N GLY A 193 -1.94 -19.24 0.55
CA GLY A 193 -2.19 -17.87 0.97
C GLY A 193 -3.59 -17.40 0.62
N TYR A 194 -4.03 -17.66 -0.63
CA TYR A 194 -5.37 -17.28 -1.04
C TYR A 194 -6.47 -18.02 -0.26
N SER A 195 -6.30 -19.31 0.05
CA SER A 195 -7.26 -20.05 0.88
C SER A 195 -7.36 -19.44 2.29
N GLY A 196 -6.21 -19.01 2.83
CA GLY A 196 -6.17 -18.28 4.09
C GLY A 196 -6.95 -16.98 4.04
N LEU A 197 -6.75 -16.16 3.00
CA LEU A 197 -7.51 -14.92 2.79
C LEU A 197 -9.01 -15.18 2.62
N SER A 198 -9.38 -16.19 1.81
CA SER A 198 -10.78 -16.56 1.60
C SER A 198 -11.49 -17.00 2.89
N SER A 199 -10.75 -17.62 3.82
CA SER A 199 -11.31 -18.07 5.11
C SER A 199 -11.71 -16.91 6.04
N LEU A 200 -11.20 -15.69 5.79
CA LEU A 200 -11.57 -14.49 6.54
C LEU A 200 -12.92 -13.91 6.13
N GLY A 201 -13.48 -14.34 4.99
CA GLY A 201 -14.83 -13.99 4.55
C GLY A 201 -14.96 -12.66 3.81
N ASP A 202 -13.86 -11.93 3.60
CA ASP A 202 -13.88 -10.61 2.93
C ASP A 202 -13.35 -10.67 1.47
N VAL A 203 -12.99 -11.85 0.97
CA VAL A 203 -12.59 -12.05 -0.44
C VAL A 203 -13.83 -12.16 -1.32
N SER A 204 -13.86 -11.40 -2.40
CA SER A 204 -14.90 -11.53 -3.43
C SER A 204 -14.72 -12.80 -4.26
N HIS A 205 -15.77 -13.58 -4.39
CA HIS A 205 -15.82 -14.77 -5.28
C HIS A 205 -16.55 -14.48 -6.61
N VAL A 206 -16.85 -13.23 -6.88
CA VAL A 206 -17.45 -12.78 -8.15
C VAL A 206 -16.40 -12.89 -9.26
N THR A 207 -16.76 -13.55 -10.36
CA THR A 207 -15.87 -13.78 -11.51
C THR A 207 -16.04 -12.77 -12.64
N ASP A 208 -17.06 -11.91 -12.58
CA ASP A 208 -17.20 -10.77 -13.47
C ASP A 208 -16.24 -9.64 -13.04
N PRO A 209 -15.23 -9.30 -13.85
CA PRO A 209 -14.24 -8.29 -13.47
C PRO A 209 -14.84 -6.91 -13.16
N GLN A 210 -16.00 -6.57 -13.75
CA GLN A 210 -16.66 -5.29 -13.50
C GLN A 210 -17.41 -5.26 -12.16
N LYS A 211 -17.67 -6.42 -11.55
CA LYS A 211 -18.43 -6.57 -10.31
C LYS A 211 -17.65 -7.17 -9.16
N ALA A 212 -16.42 -7.60 -9.42
CA ALA A 212 -15.65 -8.35 -8.44
C ALA A 212 -15.16 -7.50 -7.26
N TYR A 213 -14.84 -6.22 -7.48
CA TYR A 213 -14.37 -5.32 -6.43
C TYR A 213 -15.06 -3.96 -6.53
N LEU A 214 -16.14 -3.81 -5.77
CA LEU A 214 -17.04 -2.66 -5.78
C LEU A 214 -17.08 -1.97 -4.41
N PRO A 215 -15.94 -1.41 -3.91
CA PRO A 215 -15.98 -0.72 -2.63
C PRO A 215 -16.92 0.49 -2.69
N PHE A 216 -17.59 0.78 -1.57
CA PHE A 216 -18.56 1.86 -1.38
C PHE A 216 -19.84 1.73 -2.22
N CYS A 217 -20.05 0.60 -2.91
CA CYS A 217 -21.28 0.31 -3.65
C CYS A 217 -22.31 -0.45 -2.81
N VAL A 218 -23.54 -0.44 -3.27
CA VAL A 218 -24.64 -1.24 -2.70
C VAL A 218 -24.34 -2.74 -2.82
N GLU A 219 -23.65 -3.13 -3.90
CA GLU A 219 -23.31 -4.51 -4.25
C GLU A 219 -21.96 -4.97 -3.68
N ALA A 220 -21.31 -4.20 -2.79
CA ALA A 220 -20.02 -4.55 -2.21
C ALA A 220 -20.06 -5.92 -1.52
N GLN A 221 -19.21 -6.86 -1.97
CA GLN A 221 -19.16 -8.26 -1.53
C GLN A 221 -17.77 -8.73 -1.11
N GLY A 222 -16.81 -7.81 -0.97
CA GLY A 222 -15.44 -8.10 -0.64
C GLY A 222 -14.46 -7.55 -1.66
N TYR A 223 -13.17 -7.79 -1.40
CA TYR A 223 -12.09 -7.33 -2.27
C TYR A 223 -11.60 -8.43 -3.22
N VAL A 224 -11.00 -8.02 -4.33
CA VAL A 224 -10.16 -8.87 -5.15
C VAL A 224 -8.75 -8.83 -4.56
N PRO A 225 -8.15 -9.97 -4.14
CA PRO A 225 -6.78 -9.98 -3.68
C PRO A 225 -5.80 -9.56 -4.78
N GLY A 226 -4.93 -8.63 -4.45
CA GLY A 226 -3.86 -8.15 -5.31
C GLY A 226 -2.49 -8.36 -4.69
N GLU A 227 -1.46 -8.19 -5.49
CA GLU A 227 -0.07 -8.19 -5.07
C GLU A 227 0.67 -6.99 -5.64
N GLY A 228 1.69 -6.53 -4.93
CA GLY A 228 2.50 -5.40 -5.36
C GLY A 228 3.36 -4.83 -4.25
N GLY A 229 4.09 -3.79 -4.59
CA GLY A 229 4.95 -3.06 -3.67
C GLY A 229 5.05 -1.60 -4.03
N ALA A 230 5.18 -0.75 -3.02
CA ALA A 230 5.45 0.67 -3.20
C ALA A 230 6.43 1.17 -2.14
N MET A 231 7.44 1.92 -2.58
CA MET A 231 8.50 2.50 -1.75
C MET A 231 8.68 3.98 -2.09
N LEU A 232 8.89 4.78 -1.07
CA LEU A 232 9.13 6.22 -1.17
C LEU A 232 10.48 6.57 -0.53
N ALA A 233 11.26 7.41 -1.18
CA ALA A 233 12.45 8.02 -0.62
C ALA A 233 12.06 9.29 0.14
N LEU A 234 12.49 9.38 1.38
CA LEU A 234 12.18 10.46 2.30
C LEU A 234 13.47 11.13 2.75
N GLU A 235 13.50 12.46 2.78
CA GLU A 235 14.68 13.25 3.19
C GLU A 235 14.28 14.42 4.06
N GLY A 236 15.14 14.73 5.04
CA GLY A 236 14.98 15.89 5.92
C GLY A 236 15.58 17.15 5.33
N TYR A 237 14.79 18.23 5.26
CA TYR A 237 15.23 19.56 4.83
C TYR A 237 14.78 20.64 5.83
N GLU A 238 15.66 21.60 6.10
CA GLU A 238 15.30 22.77 6.93
C GLU A 238 14.36 23.71 6.17
N ALA A 239 14.65 23.98 4.90
CA ALA A 239 13.90 24.91 4.06
C ALA A 239 13.75 24.33 2.64
N PRO A 240 12.86 23.33 2.41
CA PRO A 240 12.61 22.82 1.09
C PRO A 240 11.87 23.84 0.21
N SER A 241 11.97 23.66 -1.12
CA SER A 241 11.16 24.44 -2.07
C SER A 241 9.67 24.30 -1.77
N ARG A 242 8.89 25.34 -2.09
CA ARG A 242 7.43 25.31 -1.96
C ARG A 242 6.75 24.29 -2.89
N ASP A 243 7.41 23.90 -3.97
CA ASP A 243 6.89 22.92 -4.92
C ASP A 243 7.22 21.46 -4.53
N CYS A 244 7.92 21.25 -3.40
CA CYS A 244 8.18 19.90 -2.92
C CYS A 244 6.96 19.34 -2.20
N VAL A 245 6.65 18.06 -2.48
CA VAL A 245 5.66 17.31 -1.71
C VAL A 245 6.31 16.82 -0.41
N VAL A 246 5.65 17.10 0.71
CA VAL A 246 6.10 16.73 2.06
C VAL A 246 5.06 15.89 2.79
N ILE A 247 5.52 15.10 3.73
CA ILE A 247 4.65 14.53 4.76
C ILE A 247 4.40 15.63 5.79
N LYS A 248 3.16 16.15 5.84
CA LYS A 248 2.75 17.19 6.77
C LYS A 248 2.43 16.65 8.16
N GLY A 249 1.82 15.46 8.21
CA GLY A 249 1.47 14.82 9.48
C GLY A 249 1.03 13.38 9.28
N HIS A 250 1.13 12.60 10.33
CA HIS A 250 0.64 11.22 10.34
C HIS A 250 0.16 10.82 11.72
N ALA A 251 -0.69 9.80 11.78
CA ALA A 251 -1.11 9.19 13.02
C ALA A 251 -1.38 7.70 12.85
N ARG A 252 -1.27 7.00 13.97
CA ARG A 252 -1.59 5.57 14.10
C ARG A 252 -2.45 5.39 15.34
N THR A 253 -3.54 4.62 15.21
CA THR A 253 -4.41 4.30 16.33
C THR A 253 -4.79 2.83 16.32
N PHE A 254 -5.20 2.34 17.48
CA PHE A 254 -5.73 0.99 17.63
C PHE A 254 -7.08 1.08 18.34
N ASN A 255 -8.11 0.48 17.78
CA ASN A 255 -9.46 0.52 18.35
C ASN A 255 -9.87 -0.76 19.09
N GLY A 256 -9.15 -1.86 18.92
CA GLY A 256 -9.32 -3.12 19.68
C GLY A 256 -10.62 -3.87 19.45
N ARG A 257 -11.66 -3.23 18.93
CA ARG A 257 -12.98 -3.80 18.66
C ARG A 257 -13.55 -3.27 17.34
N SER A 258 -14.22 -4.14 16.60
CA SER A 258 -14.83 -3.79 15.30
C SER A 258 -15.93 -2.73 15.43
N GLU A 259 -16.68 -2.72 16.54
CA GLU A 259 -17.74 -1.73 16.82
C GLU A 259 -17.17 -0.30 16.94
N LEU A 260 -15.90 -0.16 17.30
CA LEU A 260 -15.19 1.12 17.40
C LEU A 260 -14.41 1.49 16.14
N ALA A 261 -14.59 0.76 15.05
CA ALA A 261 -13.78 0.91 13.83
C ALA A 261 -13.87 2.31 13.22
N SER A 262 -15.07 2.90 13.14
CA SER A 262 -15.27 4.26 12.63
C SER A 262 -14.69 5.33 13.54
N GLU A 263 -14.86 5.20 14.85
CA GLU A 263 -14.33 6.14 15.84
C GLU A 263 -12.79 6.08 15.92
N GLY A 264 -12.23 4.86 15.84
CA GLY A 264 -10.79 4.64 15.82
C GLY A 264 -10.13 5.31 14.63
N LEU A 265 -10.73 5.17 13.43
CA LEU A 265 -10.24 5.82 12.22
C LEU A 265 -10.47 7.34 12.26
N ALA A 266 -11.64 7.82 12.70
CA ALA A 266 -11.92 9.25 12.85
C ALA A 266 -10.93 9.93 13.82
N ARG A 267 -10.58 9.25 14.92
CA ARG A 267 -9.52 9.69 15.84
C ARG A 267 -8.15 9.75 15.13
N CYS A 268 -7.86 8.75 14.31
CA CYS A 268 -6.61 8.71 13.56
C CYS A 268 -6.49 9.90 12.59
N ILE A 269 -7.56 10.20 11.85
CA ILE A 269 -7.64 11.34 10.93
C ILE A 269 -7.42 12.67 11.69
N ARG A 270 -8.11 12.87 12.83
CA ARG A 270 -7.95 14.08 13.65
C ARG A 270 -6.51 14.28 14.08
N LEU A 271 -5.88 13.23 14.62
CA LEU A 271 -4.49 13.31 15.08
C LEU A 271 -3.50 13.56 13.93
N ALA A 272 -3.74 13.03 12.73
CA ALA A 272 -2.89 13.28 11.57
C ALA A 272 -2.97 14.75 11.14
N CYS A 273 -4.18 15.33 11.07
CA CYS A 273 -4.39 16.74 10.74
C CYS A 273 -3.85 17.69 11.85
N GLU A 274 -4.02 17.34 13.12
CA GLU A 274 -3.43 18.09 14.24
C GLU A 274 -1.91 18.14 14.15
N ARG A 275 -1.25 17.02 13.85
CA ARG A 275 0.20 16.95 13.65
C ARG A 275 0.68 17.68 12.40
N ALA A 276 -0.19 17.78 11.40
CA ALA A 276 0.04 18.58 10.20
C ALA A 276 -0.12 20.09 10.45
N ASP A 277 -0.56 20.50 11.64
CA ASP A 277 -0.97 21.87 11.96
C ASP A 277 -1.95 22.45 10.92
N MET A 278 -2.94 21.64 10.53
CA MET A 278 -3.82 21.93 9.41
C MET A 278 -5.30 21.75 9.80
N PRO A 279 -6.16 22.74 9.50
CA PRO A 279 -7.60 22.56 9.68
C PRO A 279 -8.15 21.56 8.68
N PHE A 280 -9.18 20.80 9.07
CA PHE A 280 -9.81 19.75 8.23
C PHE A 280 -10.31 20.31 6.88
N SER A 281 -10.76 21.55 6.84
CA SER A 281 -11.23 22.23 5.61
C SER A 281 -10.13 22.44 4.55
N LYS A 282 -8.88 22.15 4.87
CA LYS A 282 -7.76 22.22 3.92
C LYS A 282 -7.42 20.86 3.30
N VAL A 283 -8.12 19.79 3.66
CA VAL A 283 -8.02 18.50 2.98
C VAL A 283 -8.82 18.58 1.67
N ASP A 284 -8.12 18.50 0.54
CA ASP A 284 -8.73 18.60 -0.78
C ASP A 284 -9.37 17.28 -1.23
N ALA A 285 -8.75 16.15 -0.85
CA ALA A 285 -9.28 14.82 -1.12
C ALA A 285 -8.78 13.80 -0.08
N ALA A 286 -9.57 12.76 0.15
CA ALA A 286 -9.21 11.58 0.92
C ALA A 286 -9.02 10.36 0.00
N PHE A 287 -7.85 9.74 0.06
CA PHE A 287 -7.55 8.48 -0.61
C PHE A 287 -7.89 7.34 0.34
N MET A 288 -8.95 6.64 0.00
CA MET A 288 -9.58 5.63 0.84
C MET A 288 -8.81 4.31 0.83
N ASP A 289 -8.88 3.57 1.93
CA ASP A 289 -8.32 2.23 2.02
C ASP A 289 -9.17 1.20 1.23
N ALA A 290 -10.51 1.43 1.19
CA ALA A 290 -11.45 0.72 0.33
C ALA A 290 -11.46 -0.79 0.54
N TRP A 291 -11.99 -1.27 1.66
CA TRP A 291 -12.02 -2.71 1.97
C TRP A 291 -12.94 -3.53 1.05
N GLY A 292 -14.02 -2.92 0.53
CA GLY A 292 -14.94 -3.54 -0.41
C GLY A 292 -16.05 -4.36 0.26
N THR A 293 -16.31 -4.15 1.54
CA THR A 293 -17.46 -4.72 2.24
C THR A 293 -18.36 -3.63 2.81
N LEU A 294 -19.66 -3.89 2.88
CA LEU A 294 -20.65 -2.91 3.32
C LEU A 294 -20.32 -2.30 4.69
N HIS A 295 -19.86 -3.12 5.62
CA HIS A 295 -19.54 -2.69 6.98
C HIS A 295 -18.28 -1.82 7.03
N TRP A 296 -17.17 -2.29 6.46
CA TRP A 296 -15.90 -1.59 6.51
C TRP A 296 -15.96 -0.29 5.71
N ASP A 297 -16.60 -0.30 4.53
CA ASP A 297 -16.75 0.88 3.68
C ASP A 297 -17.63 1.94 4.34
N ALA A 298 -18.74 1.52 4.97
CA ALA A 298 -19.60 2.44 5.71
C ALA A 298 -18.87 3.07 6.90
N SER A 299 -18.07 2.30 7.65
CA SER A 299 -17.32 2.81 8.78
C SER A 299 -16.21 3.77 8.35
N GLU A 300 -15.61 3.54 7.19
CA GLU A 300 -14.58 4.42 6.62
C GLU A 300 -15.18 5.73 6.11
N HIS A 301 -16.27 5.65 5.34
CA HIS A 301 -17.03 6.82 4.88
C HIS A 301 -17.46 7.71 6.06
N TYR A 302 -18.03 7.10 7.11
CA TYR A 302 -18.45 7.83 8.32
C TYR A 302 -17.26 8.51 9.01
N ALA A 303 -16.12 7.83 9.13
CA ALA A 303 -14.93 8.40 9.76
C ALA A 303 -14.45 9.66 9.03
N VAL A 304 -14.45 9.66 7.70
CA VAL A 304 -14.08 10.81 6.88
C VAL A 304 -15.09 11.93 6.99
N THR A 305 -16.38 11.65 6.76
CA THR A 305 -17.43 12.69 6.76
C THR A 305 -17.66 13.32 8.12
N SER A 306 -17.54 12.56 9.21
CA SER A 306 -17.65 13.09 10.59
C SER A 306 -16.45 13.93 11.03
N THR A 307 -15.31 13.84 10.31
CA THR A 307 -14.08 14.56 10.68
C THR A 307 -13.80 15.72 9.73
N ILE A 308 -13.79 15.46 8.44
CA ILE A 308 -13.48 16.44 7.40
C ILE A 308 -14.70 17.24 7.01
N GLY A 309 -15.87 16.60 6.97
CA GLY A 309 -17.15 17.20 6.64
C GLY A 309 -17.95 16.37 5.64
N PRO A 310 -19.27 16.63 5.52
CA PRO A 310 -20.15 15.87 4.65
C PRO A 310 -19.82 15.99 3.16
N GLU A 311 -19.17 17.09 2.77
CA GLU A 311 -18.76 17.37 1.38
C GLU A 311 -17.35 16.85 1.05
N ALA A 312 -16.76 16.01 1.93
CA ALA A 312 -15.42 15.48 1.75
C ALA A 312 -15.33 14.69 0.43
N ARG A 313 -14.37 15.06 -0.43
CA ARG A 313 -14.11 14.35 -1.68
C ARG A 313 -13.27 13.10 -1.39
N MET A 314 -13.74 11.98 -1.92
CA MET A 314 -13.15 10.67 -1.69
C MET A 314 -12.80 9.98 -3.00
N VAL A 315 -11.68 9.28 -3.03
CA VAL A 315 -11.26 8.44 -4.16
C VAL A 315 -10.60 7.16 -3.64
N ALA A 316 -10.74 6.07 -4.39
CA ALA A 316 -10.07 4.80 -4.14
C ALA A 316 -9.30 4.38 -5.41
N PRO A 317 -8.17 5.03 -5.73
CA PRO A 317 -7.52 4.89 -7.02
C PRO A 317 -6.82 3.54 -7.19
N SER A 318 -6.48 2.86 -6.11
CA SER A 318 -5.76 1.56 -6.13
C SER A 318 -6.67 0.36 -6.42
N ILE A 319 -8.00 0.52 -6.48
CA ILE A 319 -8.90 -0.65 -6.61
C ILE A 319 -8.65 -1.46 -7.89
N GLY A 320 -8.29 -0.83 -9.01
CA GLY A 320 -8.01 -1.52 -10.29
C GLY A 320 -6.84 -2.53 -10.23
N MET A 321 -6.00 -2.46 -9.21
CA MET A 321 -4.88 -3.38 -8.97
C MET A 321 -5.16 -4.40 -7.85
N GLY A 322 -6.41 -4.49 -7.38
CA GLY A 322 -6.81 -5.34 -6.26
C GLY A 322 -6.33 -4.77 -4.92
N ARG A 323 -6.68 -5.47 -3.83
CA ARG A 323 -6.23 -5.07 -2.49
C ARG A 323 -4.79 -5.50 -2.26
N LEU A 324 -3.92 -4.54 -2.01
CA LEU A 324 -2.47 -4.72 -1.90
C LEU A 324 -1.97 -4.88 -0.44
N PHE A 325 -2.89 -4.98 0.53
CA PHE A 325 -2.59 -5.13 1.97
C PHE A 325 -1.60 -4.06 2.47
N SER A 326 -0.41 -4.44 2.95
CA SER A 326 0.55 -3.45 3.45
C SER A 326 1.10 -2.52 2.37
N ALA A 327 1.03 -2.90 1.10
CA ALA A 327 1.41 -2.02 0.00
C ALA A 327 0.31 -1.00 -0.36
N ASN A 328 -0.95 -1.18 0.08
CA ASN A 328 -2.08 -0.33 -0.32
C ASN A 328 -1.87 1.15 0.07
N GLY A 329 -1.53 1.41 1.32
CA GLY A 329 -1.28 2.77 1.81
C GLY A 329 -0.10 3.46 1.10
N PRO A 330 1.10 2.84 0.99
CA PRO A 330 2.21 3.38 0.21
C PRO A 330 1.89 3.58 -1.28
N MET A 331 1.13 2.68 -1.91
CA MET A 331 0.65 2.87 -3.28
C MET A 331 -0.24 4.09 -3.41
N ASN A 332 -1.19 4.26 -2.50
CA ASN A 332 -2.02 5.47 -2.44
C ASN A 332 -1.16 6.72 -2.18
N ALA A 333 -0.06 6.62 -1.42
CA ALA A 333 0.87 7.73 -1.23
C ALA A 333 1.62 8.08 -2.53
N VAL A 334 2.06 7.09 -3.30
CA VAL A 334 2.66 7.30 -4.64
C VAL A 334 1.66 8.00 -5.56
N LEU A 335 0.42 7.50 -5.64
CA LEU A 335 -0.64 8.10 -6.46
C LEU A 335 -1.03 9.50 -5.99
N ALA A 336 -0.98 9.77 -4.68
CA ALA A 336 -1.24 11.11 -4.13
C ALA A 336 -0.14 12.11 -4.50
N VAL A 337 1.15 11.68 -4.50
CA VAL A 337 2.25 12.52 -5.00
C VAL A 337 2.02 12.85 -6.47
N LYS A 338 1.74 11.85 -7.31
CA LYS A 338 1.43 12.07 -8.74
C LYS A 338 0.23 13.00 -8.94
N SER A 339 -0.81 12.87 -8.10
CA SER A 339 -1.97 13.77 -8.14
C SER A 339 -1.61 15.22 -7.81
N LEU A 340 -0.76 15.45 -6.81
CA LEU A 340 -0.28 16.78 -6.44
C LEU A 340 0.59 17.38 -7.57
N GLU A 341 1.51 16.59 -8.14
CA GLU A 341 2.42 17.05 -9.20
C GLU A 341 1.69 17.37 -10.51
N THR A 342 0.71 16.56 -10.90
CA THR A 342 -0.02 16.71 -12.18
C THR A 342 -1.26 17.61 -12.07
N GLY A 343 -1.78 17.83 -10.86
CA GLY A 343 -3.06 18.49 -10.66
C GLY A 343 -4.27 17.63 -11.05
N ILE A 344 -4.09 16.32 -11.27
CA ILE A 344 -5.16 15.39 -11.63
C ILE A 344 -5.55 14.56 -10.41
N LEU A 345 -6.80 14.63 -10.00
CA LEU A 345 -7.37 13.71 -9.02
C LEU A 345 -7.87 12.46 -9.76
N PRO A 346 -7.30 11.25 -9.50
CA PRO A 346 -7.77 10.04 -10.17
C PRO A 346 -9.19 9.70 -9.74
N GLY A 347 -9.92 8.98 -10.60
CA GLY A 347 -11.24 8.47 -10.27
C GLY A 347 -11.18 7.15 -9.50
N THR A 348 -12.29 6.82 -8.85
CA THR A 348 -12.56 5.47 -8.37
C THR A 348 -13.19 4.68 -9.52
N SER A 349 -12.44 3.76 -10.12
CA SER A 349 -12.84 3.04 -11.36
C SER A 349 -13.95 2.01 -11.08
N ILE A 350 -15.16 2.49 -10.79
CA ILE A 350 -16.35 1.67 -10.58
C ILE A 350 -17.23 1.73 -11.83
N THR A 351 -17.43 0.60 -12.49
CA THR A 351 -18.23 0.49 -13.70
C THR A 351 -19.46 -0.42 -13.55
N GLY A 352 -19.47 -1.33 -12.60
CA GLY A 352 -20.47 -2.39 -12.46
C GLY A 352 -21.34 -2.33 -11.22
N GLY A 353 -21.35 -1.22 -10.47
CA GLY A 353 -22.08 -1.07 -9.22
C GLY A 353 -22.66 0.31 -9.02
N GLU A 354 -23.57 0.46 -8.05
CA GLU A 354 -24.21 1.71 -7.64
C GLU A 354 -23.55 2.22 -6.35
N LEU A 355 -22.96 3.42 -6.42
CA LEU A 355 -22.35 4.08 -5.25
C LEU A 355 -23.41 4.40 -4.19
N ARG A 356 -23.13 4.06 -2.94
CA ARG A 356 -24.00 4.41 -1.79
C ARG A 356 -23.93 5.90 -1.45
N TRP A 357 -22.84 6.58 -1.79
CA TRP A 357 -22.60 7.99 -1.50
C TRP A 357 -22.00 8.70 -2.72
N PRO A 358 -22.77 8.84 -3.83
CA PRO A 358 -22.25 9.33 -5.11
C PRO A 358 -21.71 10.77 -5.02
N ASP A 359 -22.26 11.60 -4.11
CA ASP A 359 -21.83 13.00 -3.96
C ASP A 359 -20.41 13.14 -3.38
N ASN A 360 -19.93 12.11 -2.66
CA ASN A 360 -18.59 12.12 -2.08
C ASN A 360 -17.53 11.51 -3.01
N PHE A 361 -17.90 10.62 -3.95
CA PHE A 361 -16.93 9.88 -4.74
C PHE A 361 -16.75 10.45 -6.15
N THR A 362 -15.49 10.65 -6.51
CA THR A 362 -15.08 10.94 -7.88
C THR A 362 -14.85 9.61 -8.61
N THR A 363 -15.61 9.33 -9.66
CA THR A 363 -15.53 8.06 -10.42
C THR A 363 -14.64 8.17 -11.65
N LEU A 364 -14.47 9.37 -12.20
CA LEU A 364 -13.62 9.67 -13.35
C LEU A 364 -12.49 10.62 -12.94
N PRO A 365 -11.33 10.54 -13.59
CA PRO A 365 -10.27 11.50 -13.36
C PRO A 365 -10.73 12.92 -13.61
N GLN A 366 -10.31 13.84 -12.76
CA GLN A 366 -10.68 15.25 -12.85
C GLN A 366 -9.43 16.11 -12.72
N GLU A 367 -9.27 17.08 -13.65
CA GLU A 367 -8.32 18.16 -13.47
C GLU A 367 -8.76 19.03 -12.28
N HIS A 368 -7.86 19.22 -11.35
CA HIS A 368 -8.09 19.99 -10.14
C HIS A 368 -6.95 20.99 -9.95
N GLY A 369 -7.13 22.19 -10.49
CA GLY A 369 -6.09 23.21 -10.59
C GLY A 369 -5.50 23.73 -9.27
N SER A 370 -5.90 23.17 -8.11
CA SER A 370 -5.48 23.64 -6.79
C SER A 370 -5.35 22.55 -5.73
N LEU A 371 -5.02 21.29 -6.11
CA LEU A 371 -4.72 20.26 -5.11
C LEU A 371 -3.49 20.69 -4.29
N ARG A 372 -3.66 20.75 -2.98
CA ARG A 372 -2.60 21.16 -2.04
C ARG A 372 -2.35 20.12 -0.95
N ASN A 373 -3.40 19.44 -0.48
CA ASN A 373 -3.30 18.49 0.63
C ASN A 373 -4.20 17.28 0.39
N ILE A 374 -3.61 16.10 0.47
CA ILE A 374 -4.30 14.83 0.33
C ILE A 374 -4.14 14.03 1.62
N LEU A 375 -5.26 13.53 2.14
CA LEU A 375 -5.30 12.59 3.24
C LEU A 375 -5.28 11.17 2.68
N ILE A 376 -4.42 10.31 3.21
CA ILE A 376 -4.33 8.90 2.84
C ILE A 376 -4.69 8.06 4.05
N LEU A 377 -5.54 7.06 3.85
CA LEU A 377 -6.02 6.17 4.89
C LEU A 377 -5.48 4.76 4.69
N GLY A 378 -5.22 4.09 5.81
CA GLY A 378 -4.91 2.67 5.89
C GLY A 378 -5.56 2.08 7.12
N ARG A 379 -6.14 0.89 6.97
CA ARG A 379 -6.78 0.21 8.09
C ARG A 379 -6.68 -1.30 7.99
N SER A 380 -6.87 -1.96 9.13
CA SER A 380 -6.95 -3.42 9.20
C SER A 380 -8.14 -3.84 10.06
N PRO A 381 -8.86 -4.93 9.71
CA PRO A 381 -9.89 -5.52 10.54
C PRO A 381 -9.42 -5.87 11.96
N ASP A 382 -8.13 -6.08 12.14
CA ASP A 382 -7.49 -6.32 13.44
C ASP A 382 -7.53 -5.10 14.38
N GLY A 383 -8.03 -3.96 13.91
CA GLY A 383 -8.20 -2.74 14.70
C GLY A 383 -7.12 -1.68 14.53
N TYR A 384 -6.14 -1.89 13.66
CA TYR A 384 -5.13 -0.89 13.33
C TYR A 384 -5.68 0.13 12.32
N ASN A 385 -5.39 1.40 12.56
CA ASN A 385 -5.70 2.50 11.64
C ASN A 385 -4.47 3.38 11.49
N SER A 386 -4.24 3.84 10.27
CA SER A 386 -3.19 4.77 9.90
C SER A 386 -3.77 5.90 9.05
N ALA A 387 -3.27 7.11 9.25
CA ALA A 387 -3.62 8.26 8.44
C ALA A 387 -2.36 9.09 8.16
N LEU A 388 -2.19 9.53 6.93
CA LEU A 388 -1.06 10.32 6.47
C LEU A 388 -1.58 11.53 5.69
N VAL A 389 -1.05 12.72 5.97
CA VAL A 389 -1.34 13.94 5.21
C VAL A 389 -0.12 14.28 4.36
N LEU A 390 -0.31 14.25 3.04
CA LEU A 390 0.67 14.75 2.07
C LEU A 390 0.23 16.11 1.54
N GLY A 391 1.20 16.95 1.21
CA GLY A 391 0.90 18.22 0.55
C GLY A 391 2.16 18.96 0.14
N PHE A 392 1.96 20.07 -0.60
CA PHE A 392 3.07 20.97 -0.89
C PHE A 392 3.56 21.68 0.37
N ASN A 393 4.85 21.98 0.38
CA ASN A 393 5.44 22.78 1.46
C ASN A 393 4.90 24.22 1.36
N ASP A 394 4.28 24.73 2.46
CA ASP A 394 3.68 26.07 2.54
C ASP A 394 4.71 27.16 2.86
#